data_2b3ef8eb013429dfc647256f6061f1c6
#
_entry.id   2b3ef8eb013429dfc647256f6061f1c6
#
_cell.length_a   1.000
_cell.length_b   1.000
_cell.length_c   1.000
_cell.angle_alpha   90.00
_cell.angle_beta   90.00
_cell.angle_gamma   90.00
#
_symmetry.space_group_name_H-M   'P 1'
#
loop_
_entity.id
_entity.type
_entity.pdbx_description
1 polymer ?
#
loop_
_entity_poly.entity_id
_entity_poly.type
_entity_poly.pdbx_seq_one_letter_code
_entity_poly.pdbx_strand_id
1 'polypeptide(L)'
;MDSLDQRLVTFLRHDARRSISDLAVELGVSRATVRSRIERLQRAGEILGYTVILKADAVELPVRGIMLIQIEGHATARVIRVLGGFPEVSTIHTTNGRWDLIVELGAASLTELDAVLGRIRQIPGITNSETNLLLATPRSTRARL
;
A
#
# COMPACT_ATOMS: atom_id res chain seq x y z
N MET A 1 17.23 -13.56 11.26
CA MET A 1 16.30 -14.67 10.87
C MET A 1 17.08 -15.81 10.26
N ASP A 2 16.92 -17.03 10.80
CA ASP A 2 17.47 -18.24 10.19
C ASP A 2 16.50 -18.84 9.13
N SER A 3 16.88 -19.99 8.52
CA SER A 3 16.06 -20.60 7.46
C SER A 3 14.69 -21.10 7.96
N LEU A 4 14.60 -21.52 9.22
CA LEU A 4 13.33 -21.91 9.83
C LEU A 4 12.41 -20.69 10.03
N ASP A 5 12.97 -19.57 10.47
CA ASP A 5 12.23 -18.32 10.61
C ASP A 5 11.70 -17.83 9.25
N GLN A 6 12.52 -17.89 8.22
CA GLN A 6 12.11 -17.48 6.86
C GLN A 6 10.94 -18.32 6.34
N ARG A 7 10.98 -19.65 6.55
CA ARG A 7 9.89 -20.55 6.19
C ARG A 7 8.63 -20.25 7.02
N LEU A 8 8.77 -20.04 8.32
CA LEU A 8 7.66 -19.70 9.20
C LEU A 8 6.99 -18.40 8.78
N VAL A 9 7.76 -17.35 8.54
CA VAL A 9 7.24 -16.07 8.06
C VAL A 9 6.56 -16.21 6.70
N THR A 10 7.09 -17.04 5.81
CA THR A 10 6.44 -17.32 4.51
C THR A 10 5.05 -17.93 4.69
N PHE A 11 4.89 -18.91 5.56
CA PHE A 11 3.56 -19.49 5.84
C PHE A 11 2.61 -18.48 6.47
N LEU A 12 3.08 -17.66 7.42
CA LEU A 12 2.28 -16.63 8.07
C LEU A 12 1.88 -15.50 7.11
N ARG A 13 2.68 -15.22 6.08
CA ARG A 13 2.34 -14.26 5.02
C ARG A 13 1.22 -14.74 4.11
N HIS A 14 1.11 -16.06 3.91
CA HIS A 14 0.01 -16.64 3.15
C HIS A 14 -1.27 -16.75 3.98
N ASP A 15 -1.14 -17.14 5.24
CA ASP A 15 -2.26 -17.26 6.16
C ASP A 15 -1.78 -17.01 7.60
N ALA A 16 -1.98 -15.80 8.09
CA ALA A 16 -1.60 -15.39 9.44
C ALA A 16 -2.44 -16.07 10.54
N ARG A 17 -3.56 -16.71 10.19
CA ARG A 17 -4.43 -17.45 11.12
C ARG A 17 -4.16 -18.94 11.15
N ARG A 18 -3.15 -19.42 10.45
CA ARG A 18 -2.76 -20.82 10.46
C ARG A 18 -2.47 -21.29 11.88
N SER A 19 -2.96 -22.48 12.22
CA SER A 19 -2.79 -23.00 13.57
C SER A 19 -1.31 -23.31 13.87
N ILE A 20 -0.93 -23.19 15.14
CA ILE A 20 0.42 -23.60 15.59
C ILE A 20 0.69 -25.07 15.26
N SER A 21 -0.34 -25.92 15.36
CA SER A 21 -0.24 -27.35 15.02
C SER A 21 0.08 -27.57 13.55
N ASP A 22 -0.62 -26.86 12.65
CA ASP A 22 -0.37 -26.99 11.21
C ASP A 22 1.02 -26.47 10.83
N LEU A 23 1.41 -25.33 11.39
CA LEU A 23 2.75 -24.77 11.20
C LEU A 23 3.85 -25.72 11.69
N ALA A 24 3.63 -26.40 12.83
CA ALA A 24 4.58 -27.36 13.37
C ALA A 24 4.77 -28.57 12.44
N VAL A 25 3.68 -29.09 11.88
CA VAL A 25 3.71 -30.18 10.89
C VAL A 25 4.45 -29.75 9.62
N GLU A 26 4.08 -28.61 9.05
CA GLU A 26 4.66 -28.09 7.79
C GLU A 26 6.15 -27.77 7.91
N LEU A 27 6.56 -27.29 9.08
CA LEU A 27 7.96 -26.95 9.36
C LEU A 27 8.80 -28.14 9.86
N GLY A 28 8.14 -29.24 10.27
CA GLY A 28 8.83 -30.40 10.84
C GLY A 28 9.43 -30.15 12.22
N VAL A 29 8.75 -29.34 13.06
CA VAL A 29 9.21 -28.98 14.41
C VAL A 29 8.07 -29.10 15.43
N SER A 30 8.38 -28.97 16.72
CA SER A 30 7.36 -28.98 17.77
C SER A 30 6.53 -27.69 17.79
N ARG A 31 5.31 -27.79 18.34
CA ARG A 31 4.46 -26.61 18.59
C ARG A 31 5.14 -25.59 19.50
N ALA A 32 5.86 -26.05 20.51
CA ALA A 32 6.63 -25.17 21.39
C ALA A 32 7.70 -24.39 20.63
N THR A 33 8.38 -25.01 19.66
CA THR A 33 9.35 -24.36 18.81
C THR A 33 8.69 -23.28 17.95
N VAL A 34 7.53 -23.55 17.35
CA VAL A 34 6.80 -22.56 16.55
C VAL A 34 6.43 -21.34 17.39
N ARG A 35 5.83 -21.54 18.58
CA ARG A 35 5.49 -20.46 19.50
C ARG A 35 6.69 -19.62 19.88
N SER A 36 7.74 -20.27 20.33
CA SER A 36 8.99 -19.59 20.74
C SER A 36 9.57 -18.75 19.61
N ARG A 37 9.52 -19.24 18.37
CA ARG A 37 10.01 -18.51 17.20
C ARG A 37 9.15 -17.30 16.88
N ILE A 38 7.83 -17.42 16.88
CA ILE A 38 6.91 -16.31 16.67
C ILE A 38 7.13 -15.23 17.73
N GLU A 39 7.15 -15.59 19.01
CA GLU A 39 7.38 -14.64 20.11
C GLU A 39 8.72 -13.93 19.98
N ARG A 40 9.76 -14.65 19.60
CA ARG A 40 11.09 -14.07 19.39
C ARG A 40 11.07 -13.07 18.24
N LEU A 41 10.46 -13.42 17.10
CA LEU A 41 10.35 -12.54 15.93
C LEU A 41 9.53 -11.27 16.23
N GLN A 42 8.47 -11.39 17.04
CA GLN A 42 7.70 -10.24 17.51
C GLN A 42 8.50 -9.35 18.44
N ARG A 43 9.19 -9.93 19.43
CA ARG A 43 10.05 -9.15 20.35
C ARG A 43 11.22 -8.47 19.65
N ALA A 44 11.76 -9.10 18.62
CA ALA A 44 12.84 -8.52 17.80
C ALA A 44 12.34 -7.46 16.82
N GLY A 45 11.02 -7.25 16.67
CA GLY A 45 10.45 -6.29 15.73
C GLY A 45 10.51 -6.76 14.26
N GLU A 46 10.80 -8.05 14.02
CA GLU A 46 10.78 -8.63 12.65
C GLU A 46 9.32 -8.85 12.19
N ILE A 47 8.43 -9.21 13.11
CA ILE A 47 6.98 -9.21 12.93
C ILE A 47 6.42 -8.04 13.71
N LEU A 48 5.97 -7.02 13.00
CA LEU A 48 5.38 -5.81 13.58
C LEU A 48 3.92 -5.99 13.96
N GLY A 49 3.22 -6.91 13.31
CA GLY A 49 1.80 -7.16 13.53
C GLY A 49 1.18 -8.02 12.44
N TYR A 50 -0.12 -8.18 12.54
CA TYR A 50 -0.96 -8.90 11.60
C TYR A 50 -2.08 -7.99 11.12
N THR A 51 -2.52 -8.17 9.89
CA THR A 51 -3.60 -7.37 9.32
C THR A 51 -4.59 -8.26 8.56
N VAL A 52 -5.78 -7.74 8.35
CA VAL A 52 -6.80 -8.33 7.49
C VAL A 52 -6.81 -7.59 6.17
N ILE A 53 -6.79 -8.33 5.07
CA ILE A 53 -6.96 -7.78 3.72
C ILE A 53 -8.40 -8.07 3.31
N LEU A 54 -9.16 -7.00 3.05
CA LEU A 54 -10.55 -7.09 2.61
C LEU A 54 -10.61 -7.24 1.09
N LYS A 55 -11.72 -7.78 0.60
CA LYS A 55 -11.98 -7.85 -0.84
C LYS A 55 -11.86 -6.46 -1.51
N ALA A 56 -12.30 -5.42 -0.81
CA ALA A 56 -12.19 -4.05 -1.28
C ALA A 56 -10.74 -3.58 -1.46
N ASP A 57 -9.80 -4.09 -0.63
CA ASP A 57 -8.38 -3.76 -0.72
C ASP A 57 -7.68 -4.54 -1.84
N ALA A 58 -8.23 -5.70 -2.21
CA ALA A 58 -7.71 -6.57 -3.25
C ALA A 58 -8.19 -6.20 -4.66
N VAL A 59 -9.21 -5.38 -4.77
CA VAL A 59 -9.73 -4.90 -6.06
C VAL A 59 -8.82 -3.78 -6.57
N GLU A 60 -7.91 -4.10 -7.47
CA GLU A 60 -7.25 -3.07 -8.26
C GLU A 60 -8.30 -2.35 -9.09
N LEU A 61 -8.45 -1.04 -8.87
CA LEU A 61 -9.29 -0.22 -9.73
C LEU A 61 -8.81 -0.33 -11.18
N PRO A 62 -9.72 -0.48 -12.16
CA PRO A 62 -9.31 -0.76 -13.53
C PRO A 62 -8.53 0.40 -14.18
N VAL A 63 -8.77 1.63 -13.71
CA VAL A 63 -8.05 2.81 -14.19
C VAL A 63 -7.26 3.40 -13.04
N ARG A 64 -5.94 3.40 -13.17
CA ARG A 64 -5.01 3.93 -12.15
C ARG A 64 -4.05 4.93 -12.77
N GLY A 65 -3.63 5.88 -11.97
CA GLY A 65 -2.69 6.90 -12.39
C GLY A 65 -1.82 7.42 -11.26
N ILE A 66 -0.80 8.13 -11.65
CA ILE A 66 0.08 8.90 -10.76
C ILE A 66 -0.04 10.35 -11.17
N MET A 67 -0.43 11.21 -10.23
CA MET A 67 -0.52 12.64 -10.43
C MET A 67 0.63 13.33 -9.71
N LEU A 68 1.37 14.12 -10.46
CA LEU A 68 2.46 14.96 -9.96
C LEU A 68 1.90 16.37 -9.76
N ILE A 69 2.15 16.97 -8.61
CA ILE A 69 1.54 18.24 -8.22
C ILE A 69 2.60 19.22 -7.74
N GLN A 70 2.57 20.43 -8.29
CA GLN A 70 3.29 21.60 -7.76
C GLN A 70 2.34 22.46 -6.93
N ILE A 71 2.85 22.95 -5.82
CA ILE A 71 2.10 23.76 -4.85
C ILE A 71 2.87 25.06 -4.61
N GLU A 72 2.14 26.16 -4.53
CA GLU A 72 2.74 27.46 -4.20
C GLU A 72 2.68 27.74 -2.69
N GLY A 73 3.69 28.46 -2.20
CA GLY A 73 3.73 29.00 -0.85
C GLY A 73 3.65 27.93 0.22
N HIS A 74 2.81 28.16 1.24
CA HIS A 74 2.64 27.29 2.42
C HIS A 74 1.37 26.43 2.35
N ALA A 75 0.82 26.19 1.17
CA ALA A 75 -0.45 25.50 0.98
C ALA A 75 -0.35 23.97 1.10
N THR A 76 0.85 23.40 1.21
CA THR A 76 1.07 21.93 1.15
C THR A 76 0.22 21.16 2.15
N ALA A 77 0.20 21.57 3.42
CA ALA A 77 -0.57 20.87 4.46
C ALA A 77 -2.09 20.90 4.17
N ARG A 78 -2.62 22.00 3.69
CA ARG A 78 -4.02 22.14 3.30
C ARG A 78 -4.36 21.28 2.09
N VAL A 79 -3.50 21.30 1.06
CA VAL A 79 -3.70 20.50 -0.16
C VAL A 79 -3.71 19.01 0.17
N ILE A 80 -2.77 18.54 1.00
CA ILE A 80 -2.74 17.14 1.45
C ILE A 80 -4.05 16.77 2.16
N ARG A 81 -4.56 17.64 3.03
CA ARG A 81 -5.80 17.40 3.76
C ARG A 81 -6.99 17.30 2.81
N VAL A 82 -7.10 18.18 1.84
CA VAL A 82 -8.18 18.15 0.85
C VAL A 82 -8.08 16.91 -0.03
N LEU A 83 -6.88 16.56 -0.50
CA LEU A 83 -6.64 15.34 -1.29
C LEU A 83 -7.01 14.07 -0.52
N GLY A 84 -6.74 14.03 0.78
CA GLY A 84 -7.10 12.90 1.63
C GLY A 84 -8.60 12.66 1.77
N GLY A 85 -9.43 13.62 1.41
CA GLY A 85 -10.90 13.50 1.36
C GLY A 85 -11.43 12.86 0.07
N PHE A 86 -10.60 12.67 -0.96
CA PHE A 86 -11.01 12.01 -2.20
C PHE A 86 -10.90 10.48 -2.05
N PRO A 87 -12.00 9.73 -2.19
CA PRO A 87 -11.94 8.26 -2.11
C PRO A 87 -11.08 7.63 -3.22
N GLU A 88 -10.91 8.31 -4.32
CA GLU A 88 -10.07 7.88 -5.45
C GLU A 88 -8.58 8.00 -5.19
N VAL A 89 -8.18 8.80 -4.19
CA VAL A 89 -6.78 8.98 -3.78
C VAL A 89 -6.40 7.88 -2.80
N SER A 90 -5.44 7.05 -3.17
CA SER A 90 -4.98 5.94 -2.36
C SER A 90 -3.74 6.27 -1.53
N THR A 91 -2.82 7.07 -2.09
CA THR A 91 -1.56 7.40 -1.44
C THR A 91 -1.09 8.78 -1.85
N ILE A 92 -0.52 9.52 -0.90
CA ILE A 92 0.09 10.84 -1.13
C ILE A 92 1.52 10.79 -0.62
N HIS A 93 2.48 11.11 -1.49
CA HIS A 93 3.89 11.23 -1.14
C HIS A 93 4.35 12.67 -1.27
N THR A 94 5.14 13.15 -0.32
CA THR A 94 5.93 14.37 -0.48
C THR A 94 7.25 14.04 -1.15
N THR A 95 7.79 14.95 -1.94
CA THR A 95 9.09 14.76 -2.61
C THR A 95 9.99 15.96 -2.42
N ASN A 96 11.28 15.74 -2.64
CA ASN A 96 12.30 16.79 -2.63
C ASN A 96 12.61 17.33 -4.04
N GLY A 97 11.94 16.83 -5.07
CA GLY A 97 12.19 17.19 -6.46
C GLY A 97 11.36 18.37 -6.94
N ARG A 98 11.24 18.51 -8.24
CA ARG A 98 10.46 19.56 -8.90
C ARG A 98 8.99 19.56 -8.48
N TRP A 99 8.42 18.38 -8.28
CA TRP A 99 7.04 18.19 -7.87
C TRP A 99 6.95 18.07 -6.36
N ASP A 100 6.04 18.80 -5.74
CA ASP A 100 5.87 18.81 -4.29
C ASP A 100 5.20 17.54 -3.79
N LEU A 101 4.21 17.03 -4.55
CA LEU A 101 3.49 15.79 -4.23
C LEU A 101 3.47 14.82 -5.41
N ILE A 102 3.48 13.56 -5.06
CA ILE A 102 3.13 12.44 -5.94
C ILE A 102 1.91 11.74 -5.35
N VAL A 103 0.82 11.69 -6.11
CA VAL A 103 -0.46 11.14 -5.67
C VAL A 103 -0.80 9.92 -6.51
N GLU A 104 -0.99 8.78 -5.83
CA GLU A 104 -1.52 7.58 -6.46
C GLU A 104 -3.04 7.61 -6.36
N LEU A 105 -3.72 7.40 -7.48
CA LEU A 105 -5.18 7.46 -7.56
C LEU A 105 -5.74 6.47 -8.57
N GLY A 106 -7.01 6.15 -8.41
CA GLY A 106 -7.69 5.23 -9.29
C GLY A 106 -9.20 5.47 -9.33
N ALA A 107 -9.82 4.97 -10.39
CA ALA A 107 -11.25 5.05 -10.61
C ALA A 107 -11.77 3.83 -11.37
N ALA A 108 -13.10 3.67 -11.40
CA ALA A 108 -13.75 2.58 -12.12
C ALA A 108 -13.74 2.79 -13.65
N SER A 109 -13.60 4.04 -14.11
CA SER A 109 -13.58 4.40 -15.53
C SER A 109 -12.70 5.62 -15.78
N LEU A 110 -12.30 5.82 -17.04
CA LEU A 110 -11.59 7.02 -17.49
C LEU A 110 -12.42 8.29 -17.26
N THR A 111 -13.71 8.23 -17.47
CA THR A 111 -14.62 9.36 -17.27
C THR A 111 -14.65 9.78 -15.80
N GLU A 112 -14.72 8.83 -14.88
CA GLU A 112 -14.65 9.11 -13.44
C GLU A 112 -13.29 9.68 -13.05
N LEU A 113 -12.21 9.12 -13.57
CA LEU A 113 -10.86 9.62 -13.31
C LEU A 113 -10.70 11.07 -13.79
N ASP A 114 -11.14 11.37 -14.99
CA ASP A 114 -11.07 12.73 -15.55
C ASP A 114 -11.85 13.73 -14.69
N ALA A 115 -13.02 13.36 -14.22
CA ALA A 115 -13.81 14.19 -13.31
C ALA A 115 -13.07 14.48 -11.99
N VAL A 116 -12.42 13.46 -11.40
CA VAL A 116 -11.61 13.60 -10.18
C VAL A 116 -10.42 14.51 -10.42
N LEU A 117 -9.68 14.31 -11.50
CA LEU A 117 -8.55 15.15 -11.87
C LEU A 117 -8.97 16.61 -12.03
N GLY A 118 -10.11 16.86 -12.63
CA GLY A 118 -10.69 18.21 -12.77
C GLY A 118 -10.94 18.88 -11.42
N ARG A 119 -11.51 18.14 -10.46
CA ARG A 119 -11.75 18.63 -9.10
C ARG A 119 -10.44 18.87 -8.33
N ILE A 120 -9.47 17.99 -8.48
CA ILE A 120 -8.16 18.15 -7.82
C ILE A 120 -7.45 19.40 -8.34
N ARG A 121 -7.46 19.65 -9.64
CA ARG A 121 -6.81 20.84 -10.24
C ARG A 121 -7.39 22.16 -9.76
N GLN A 122 -8.61 22.15 -9.24
CA GLN A 122 -9.27 23.35 -8.70
C GLN A 122 -8.93 23.64 -7.24
N ILE A 123 -8.19 22.74 -6.55
CA ILE A 123 -7.78 22.97 -5.18
C ILE A 123 -6.86 24.18 -5.12
N PRO A 124 -7.19 25.22 -4.30
CA PRO A 124 -6.35 26.40 -4.16
C PRO A 124 -4.95 26.05 -3.65
N GLY A 125 -3.93 26.61 -4.33
CA GLY A 125 -2.53 26.35 -4.03
C GLY A 125 -1.85 25.41 -5.02
N ILE A 126 -2.59 24.62 -5.80
CA ILE A 126 -2.03 23.84 -6.90
C ILE A 126 -1.80 24.74 -8.09
N THR A 127 -0.52 24.85 -8.50
CA THR A 127 -0.11 25.72 -9.61
C THR A 127 0.09 24.97 -10.91
N ASN A 128 0.52 23.71 -10.81
CA ASN A 128 0.78 22.85 -11.96
C ASN A 128 0.59 21.40 -11.59
N SER A 129 0.19 20.57 -12.56
CA SER A 129 0.04 19.14 -12.38
C SER A 129 0.28 18.39 -13.68
N GLU A 130 0.72 17.14 -13.54
CA GLU A 130 0.85 16.18 -14.62
C GLU A 130 0.29 14.85 -14.15
N THR A 131 -0.53 14.21 -14.96
CA THR A 131 -1.08 12.89 -14.64
C THR A 131 -0.62 11.87 -15.66
N ASN A 132 -0.07 10.77 -15.15
CA ASN A 132 0.35 9.64 -15.95
C ASN A 132 -0.54 8.44 -15.64
N LEU A 133 -1.24 7.94 -16.65
CA LEU A 133 -2.01 6.70 -16.53
C LEU A 133 -1.08 5.49 -16.52
N LEU A 134 -1.34 4.55 -15.62
CA LEU A 134 -0.66 3.26 -15.59
C LEU A 134 -1.33 2.33 -16.60
N LEU A 135 -0.66 2.07 -17.72
CA LEU A 135 -1.24 1.27 -18.83
C LEU A 135 -1.06 -0.23 -18.60
N ALA A 136 0.11 -0.63 -18.12
CA ALA A 136 0.43 -2.03 -17.84
C ALA A 136 1.46 -2.13 -16.71
N THR A 137 1.44 -3.23 -16.00
CA THR A 137 2.45 -3.56 -14.99
C THR A 137 3.16 -4.86 -15.40
N PRO A 138 4.22 -4.79 -16.25
CA PRO A 138 4.91 -5.98 -16.77
C PRO A 138 5.54 -6.83 -15.67
N ARG A 139 5.88 -6.21 -14.53
CA ARG A 139 6.46 -6.89 -13.37
C ARG A 139 6.04 -6.23 -12.07
N SER A 140 5.66 -7.04 -11.09
CA SER A 140 5.44 -6.61 -9.71
C SER A 140 5.92 -7.71 -8.78
N THR A 141 6.59 -7.30 -7.69
CA THR A 141 6.98 -8.18 -6.59
C THR A 141 6.01 -8.09 -5.41
N ARG A 142 4.99 -7.25 -5.51
CA ARG A 142 3.89 -7.22 -4.54
C ARG A 142 3.11 -8.52 -4.65
N ALA A 143 2.81 -9.15 -3.51
CA ALA A 143 1.96 -10.33 -3.50
C ALA A 143 0.60 -9.99 -4.16
N ARG A 144 0.27 -10.73 -5.20
CA ARG A 144 -1.11 -10.76 -5.69
C ARG A 144 -1.83 -11.82 -4.88
N LEU A 145 -2.89 -11.45 -4.25
CA LEU A 145 -3.80 -12.37 -3.55
C LEU A 145 -4.76 -13.00 -4.52
#